data_d9c6d94f9870eea9861bc8215531527b
#
_entry.id   d9c6d94f9870eea9861bc8215531527b
#
_cell.length_a   1.000
_cell.length_b   1.000
_cell.length_c   1.000
_cell.angle_alpha   90.00
_cell.angle_beta   90.00
_cell.angle_gamma   90.00
#
_symmetry.space_group_name_H-M   'P 1'
#
loop_
_entity.id
_entity.type
_entity.pdbx_description
1 polymer ?
#
loop_
_entity_poly.entity_id
_entity_poly.type
_entity_poly.pdbx_seq_one_letter_code
_entity_poly.pdbx_strand_id
1 'polypeptide(L)'
;MLFLQKTKEMNKQLILDKTRDYIKLELSGDGSGHDWWHIVRVTKTAMQIGIKEGADLFIVELGAMLHDLGDFKFHDGDITVGPKMVTEWLQKMDVDDDTIKKVVDIVKEISYKGAEVETPMSTLEGKIVQDADRLDAIGAIGIARTFAYGGSKNREMHNPDSSPENHDNFEDYKNSTGPTINHFYEKLLLLKDRMNTETAKKMACKRHEYMEDFLNQFYKEWEGER
;
A
#
# COMPACT_ATOMS: atom_id res chain seq x y z
N MET A 1 14.45 -31.58 -18.71
CA MET A 1 13.62 -30.33 -18.73
C MET A 1 12.70 -30.23 -17.54
N LEU A 2 11.82 -31.19 -17.28
CA LEU A 2 10.85 -31.19 -16.14
C LEU A 2 11.53 -31.09 -14.77
N PHE A 3 12.68 -31.77 -14.55
CA PHE A 3 13.40 -31.75 -13.27
C PHE A 3 14.01 -30.38 -12.96
N LEU A 4 14.64 -29.73 -13.95
CA LEU A 4 15.21 -28.38 -13.78
C LEU A 4 14.12 -27.31 -13.49
N GLN A 5 12.97 -27.43 -14.16
CA GLN A 5 11.84 -26.54 -13.92
C GLN A 5 11.29 -26.69 -12.49
N LYS A 6 11.12 -27.93 -12.02
CA LYS A 6 10.68 -28.22 -10.65
C LYS A 6 11.68 -27.71 -9.60
N THR A 7 12.98 -27.82 -9.86
CA THR A 7 14.01 -27.28 -8.96
C THR A 7 13.97 -25.76 -8.91
N LYS A 8 13.75 -25.08 -10.04
CA LYS A 8 13.63 -23.62 -10.11
C LYS A 8 12.38 -23.11 -9.39
N GLU A 9 11.25 -23.80 -9.55
CA GLU A 9 10.01 -23.46 -8.81
C GLU A 9 10.15 -23.67 -7.31
N MET A 10 10.80 -24.77 -6.87
CA MET A 10 11.10 -25.01 -5.45
C MET A 10 11.99 -23.93 -4.85
N ASN A 11 12.98 -23.42 -5.62
CA ASN A 11 13.84 -22.34 -5.16
C ASN A 11 13.05 -21.02 -5.01
N LYS A 12 12.19 -20.67 -5.96
CA LYS A 12 11.32 -19.49 -5.86
C LYS A 12 10.42 -19.54 -4.60
N GLN A 13 9.80 -20.70 -4.33
CA GLN A 13 8.95 -20.86 -3.13
C GLN A 13 9.75 -20.69 -1.84
N LEU A 14 10.97 -21.22 -1.77
CA LEU A 14 11.85 -21.07 -0.60
C LEU A 14 12.24 -19.59 -0.39
N ILE A 15 12.49 -18.84 -1.46
CA ILE A 15 12.79 -17.40 -1.40
C ILE A 15 11.58 -16.64 -0.84
N LEU A 16 10.37 -16.93 -1.35
CA LEU A 16 9.14 -16.31 -0.86
C LEU A 16 8.88 -16.60 0.62
N ASP A 17 9.05 -17.85 1.06
CA ASP A 17 8.83 -18.23 2.44
C ASP A 17 9.83 -17.54 3.39
N LYS A 18 11.11 -17.49 3.03
CA LYS A 18 12.14 -16.77 3.81
C LYS A 18 11.90 -15.26 3.82
N THR A 19 11.46 -14.69 2.70
CA THR A 19 11.11 -13.26 2.63
C THR A 19 9.94 -12.94 3.53
N ARG A 20 8.92 -13.79 3.55
CA ARG A 20 7.77 -13.67 4.44
C ARG A 20 8.18 -13.68 5.92
N ASP A 21 9.05 -14.63 6.31
CA ASP A 21 9.53 -14.73 7.70
C ASP A 21 10.37 -13.51 8.08
N TYR A 22 11.23 -13.03 7.17
CA TYR A 22 12.05 -11.84 7.36
C TYR A 22 11.18 -10.59 7.59
N ILE A 23 10.23 -10.31 6.68
CA ILE A 23 9.35 -9.14 6.79
C ILE A 23 8.46 -9.20 8.02
N LYS A 24 7.96 -10.40 8.38
CA LYS A 24 7.18 -10.57 9.59
C LYS A 24 7.96 -10.21 10.85
N LEU A 25 9.27 -10.49 10.87
CA LEU A 25 10.14 -10.12 11.99
C LEU A 25 10.41 -8.61 12.02
N GLU A 26 10.72 -8.01 10.87
CA GLU A 26 11.03 -6.58 10.76
C GLU A 26 9.85 -5.67 11.11
N LEU A 27 8.63 -6.06 10.72
CA LEU A 27 7.41 -5.26 10.92
C LEU A 27 6.58 -5.72 12.15
N SER A 28 7.16 -6.53 13.03
CA SER A 28 6.48 -6.96 14.26
C SER A 28 6.49 -5.82 15.30
N GLY A 29 5.30 -5.47 15.80
CA GLY A 29 5.13 -4.48 16.89
C GLY A 29 4.80 -3.06 16.44
N ASP A 30 4.65 -2.80 15.15
CA ASP A 30 4.18 -1.51 14.65
C ASP A 30 2.63 -1.43 14.70
N GLY A 31 2.11 -0.44 15.42
CA GLY A 31 0.67 -0.12 15.50
C GLY A 31 0.23 1.00 14.56
N SER A 32 1.12 1.49 13.67
CA SER A 32 0.85 2.64 12.78
C SER A 32 -0.05 2.32 11.57
N GLY A 33 -0.35 1.02 11.35
CA GLY A 33 -1.10 0.55 10.18
C GLY A 33 -0.22 0.09 9.01
N HIS A 34 1.13 0.19 9.14
CA HIS A 34 2.14 -0.43 8.27
C HIS A 34 2.71 -1.70 8.93
N ASP A 35 1.84 -2.48 9.55
CA ASP A 35 2.17 -3.69 10.25
C ASP A 35 2.26 -4.91 9.31
N TRP A 36 2.71 -6.04 9.85
CA TRP A 36 2.72 -7.32 9.13
C TRP A 36 1.38 -7.65 8.46
N TRP A 37 0.26 -7.31 9.07
CA TRP A 37 -1.07 -7.62 8.52
C TRP A 37 -1.43 -6.77 7.32
N HIS A 38 -0.90 -5.54 7.22
CA HIS A 38 -0.96 -4.75 6.00
C HIS A 38 -0.27 -5.48 4.85
N ILE A 39 0.98 -5.91 5.05
CA ILE A 39 1.73 -6.68 4.03
C ILE A 39 0.96 -7.93 3.59
N VAL A 40 0.38 -8.68 4.54
CA VAL A 40 -0.44 -9.86 4.22
C VAL A 40 -1.63 -9.51 3.34
N ARG A 41 -2.36 -8.42 3.63
CA ARG A 41 -3.52 -7.99 2.84
C ARG A 41 -3.12 -7.50 1.46
N VAL A 42 -2.08 -6.67 1.38
CA VAL A 42 -1.54 -6.15 0.11
C VAL A 42 -1.07 -7.31 -0.76
N THR A 43 -0.27 -8.23 -0.23
CA THR A 43 0.22 -9.40 -0.98
C THR A 43 -0.94 -10.25 -1.52
N LYS A 44 -1.96 -10.55 -0.70
CA LYS A 44 -3.14 -11.30 -1.16
C LYS A 44 -3.88 -10.58 -2.29
N THR A 45 -4.06 -9.26 -2.17
CA THR A 45 -4.74 -8.46 -3.18
C THR A 45 -3.92 -8.37 -4.46
N ALA A 46 -2.61 -8.13 -4.36
CA ALA A 46 -1.68 -8.08 -5.49
C ALA A 46 -1.67 -9.40 -6.27
N MET A 47 -1.62 -10.54 -5.59
CA MET A 47 -1.68 -11.85 -6.22
C MET A 47 -3.00 -12.09 -6.96
N GLN A 48 -4.14 -11.67 -6.40
CA GLN A 48 -5.44 -11.77 -7.07
C GLN A 48 -5.51 -10.92 -8.35
N ILE A 49 -4.95 -9.71 -8.30
CA ILE A 49 -4.87 -8.83 -9.46
C ILE A 49 -3.88 -9.42 -10.48
N GLY A 50 -2.68 -9.82 -10.05
CA GLY A 50 -1.63 -10.37 -10.90
C GLY A 50 -2.04 -11.58 -11.71
N ILE A 51 -2.80 -12.50 -11.11
CA ILE A 51 -3.39 -13.66 -11.81
C ILE A 51 -4.32 -13.21 -12.95
N LYS A 52 -5.15 -12.19 -12.71
CA LYS A 52 -6.12 -11.71 -13.72
C LYS A 52 -5.48 -10.88 -14.82
N GLU A 53 -4.44 -10.13 -14.50
CA GLU A 53 -3.71 -9.27 -15.44
C GLU A 53 -2.56 -10.01 -16.16
N GLY A 54 -2.26 -11.26 -15.78
CA GLY A 54 -1.25 -12.10 -16.45
C GLY A 54 0.19 -11.69 -16.17
N ALA A 55 0.48 -11.15 -14.99
CA ALA A 55 1.81 -10.69 -14.56
C ALA A 55 2.72 -11.81 -14.06
N ASP A 56 4.02 -11.54 -13.92
CA ASP A 56 4.96 -12.44 -13.22
C ASP A 56 4.66 -12.43 -11.72
N LEU A 57 3.99 -13.50 -11.25
CA LEU A 57 3.54 -13.61 -9.87
C LEU A 57 4.68 -13.65 -8.85
N PHE A 58 5.88 -14.10 -9.24
CA PHE A 58 7.03 -14.09 -8.34
C PHE A 58 7.51 -12.66 -8.06
N ILE A 59 7.55 -11.79 -9.07
CA ILE A 59 7.89 -10.38 -8.91
C ILE A 59 6.79 -9.64 -8.14
N VAL A 60 5.52 -9.93 -8.47
CA VAL A 60 4.36 -9.34 -7.76
C VAL A 60 4.41 -9.67 -6.28
N GLU A 61 4.63 -10.94 -5.91
CA GLU A 61 4.64 -11.36 -4.50
C GLU A 61 5.83 -10.77 -3.74
N LEU A 62 7.04 -10.79 -4.33
CA LEU A 62 8.22 -10.15 -3.74
C LEU A 62 8.02 -8.64 -3.59
N GLY A 63 7.55 -7.96 -4.62
CA GLY A 63 7.28 -6.53 -4.58
C GLY A 63 6.26 -6.17 -3.50
N ALA A 64 5.17 -6.94 -3.40
CA ALA A 64 4.14 -6.72 -2.38
C ALA A 64 4.62 -6.99 -0.96
N MET A 65 5.49 -8.00 -0.73
CA MET A 65 6.07 -8.25 0.58
C MET A 65 7.10 -7.20 1.00
N LEU A 66 7.86 -6.65 0.05
CA LEU A 66 9.02 -5.80 0.32
C LEU A 66 8.73 -4.29 0.18
N HIS A 67 7.54 -3.89 -0.26
CA HIS A 67 7.25 -2.50 -0.64
C HIS A 67 7.42 -1.48 0.49
N ASP A 68 7.14 -1.86 1.73
CA ASP A 68 7.25 -1.01 2.92
C ASP A 68 8.55 -1.26 3.71
N LEU A 69 9.43 -2.18 3.25
CA LEU A 69 10.71 -2.43 3.92
C LEU A 69 11.59 -1.17 3.86
N GLY A 70 11.96 -0.64 5.02
CA GLY A 70 12.76 0.57 5.10
C GLY A 70 12.03 1.83 4.61
N ASP A 71 10.70 1.92 4.84
CA ASP A 71 9.92 3.12 4.51
C ASP A 71 10.61 4.37 5.11
N PHE A 72 10.88 5.35 4.25
CA PHE A 72 11.57 6.59 4.58
C PHE A 72 10.95 7.34 5.77
N LYS A 73 9.66 7.12 6.06
CA LYS A 73 8.96 7.71 7.22
C LYS A 73 9.58 7.29 8.56
N PHE A 74 10.24 6.12 8.60
CA PHE A 74 10.94 5.60 9.78
C PHE A 74 12.44 5.83 9.75
N HIS A 75 12.96 6.48 8.69
CA HIS A 75 14.38 6.70 8.44
C HIS A 75 14.68 8.18 8.11
N ASP A 76 14.11 9.11 8.89
CA ASP A 76 14.33 10.56 8.79
C ASP A 76 14.15 11.15 7.37
N GLY A 77 13.33 10.50 6.55
CA GLY A 77 13.05 10.89 5.17
C GLY A 77 14.04 10.35 4.13
N ASP A 78 14.97 9.48 4.50
CA ASP A 78 15.93 8.87 3.56
C ASP A 78 15.26 7.81 2.67
N ILE A 79 14.98 8.18 1.42
CA ILE A 79 14.36 7.33 0.40
C ILE A 79 15.31 6.22 -0.13
N THR A 80 16.58 6.22 0.25
CA THR A 80 17.56 5.25 -0.25
C THR A 80 17.63 3.98 0.60
N VAL A 81 17.12 4.01 1.82
CA VAL A 81 17.19 2.90 2.79
C VAL A 81 16.42 1.68 2.29
N GLY A 82 15.15 1.84 1.93
CA GLY A 82 14.31 0.73 1.46
C GLY A 82 14.90 0.00 0.25
N PRO A 83 15.21 0.70 -0.86
CA PRO A 83 15.87 0.09 -2.02
C PRO A 83 17.17 -0.64 -1.69
N LYS A 84 17.98 -0.13 -0.77
CA LYS A 84 19.23 -0.77 -0.32
C LYS A 84 18.94 -2.05 0.45
N MET A 85 18.06 -2.02 1.44
CA MET A 85 17.68 -3.19 2.24
C MET A 85 17.11 -4.31 1.35
N VAL A 86 16.24 -3.96 0.39
CA VAL A 86 15.68 -4.90 -0.56
C VAL A 86 16.75 -5.54 -1.45
N THR A 87 17.69 -4.73 -1.95
CA THR A 87 18.81 -5.23 -2.75
C THR A 87 19.66 -6.24 -1.95
N GLU A 88 20.09 -5.86 -0.74
CA GLU A 88 20.91 -6.71 0.13
C GLU A 88 20.20 -8.02 0.50
N TRP A 89 18.90 -7.96 0.80
CA TRP A 89 18.09 -9.14 1.10
C TRP A 89 18.00 -10.09 -0.10
N LEU A 90 17.63 -9.60 -1.27
CA LEU A 90 17.45 -10.43 -2.45
C LEU A 90 18.78 -11.01 -2.98
N GLN A 91 19.89 -10.28 -2.87
CA GLN A 91 21.23 -10.80 -3.15
C GLN A 91 21.61 -11.94 -2.18
N LYS A 92 21.32 -11.80 -0.89
CA LYS A 92 21.52 -12.86 0.11
C LYS A 92 20.68 -14.11 -0.19
N MET A 93 19.55 -13.96 -0.87
CA MET A 93 18.68 -15.07 -1.30
C MET A 93 19.07 -15.64 -2.67
N ASP A 94 20.16 -15.20 -3.28
CA ASP A 94 20.65 -15.63 -4.59
C ASP A 94 19.61 -15.44 -5.72
N VAL A 95 18.86 -14.32 -5.64
CA VAL A 95 17.93 -13.87 -6.68
C VAL A 95 18.73 -13.23 -7.82
N ASP A 96 18.33 -13.45 -9.07
CA ASP A 96 19.00 -12.88 -10.22
C ASP A 96 18.85 -11.34 -10.32
N ASP A 97 19.84 -10.68 -10.91
CA ASP A 97 19.93 -9.23 -10.99
C ASP A 97 18.74 -8.54 -11.68
N ASP A 98 18.14 -9.19 -12.70
CA ASP A 98 16.96 -8.65 -13.41
C ASP A 98 15.74 -8.62 -12.49
N THR A 99 15.52 -9.70 -11.75
CA THR A 99 14.45 -9.78 -10.75
C THR A 99 14.69 -8.78 -9.62
N ILE A 100 15.92 -8.68 -9.09
CA ILE A 100 16.27 -7.68 -8.05
C ILE A 100 15.95 -6.28 -8.54
N LYS A 101 16.42 -5.93 -9.75
CA LYS A 101 16.16 -4.61 -10.33
C LYS A 101 14.67 -4.28 -10.39
N LYS A 102 13.85 -5.21 -10.89
CA LYS A 102 12.39 -5.02 -11.02
C LYS A 102 11.72 -4.79 -9.66
N VAL A 103 12.08 -5.57 -8.64
CA VAL A 103 11.51 -5.40 -7.29
C VAL A 103 11.98 -4.09 -6.65
N VAL A 104 13.25 -3.74 -6.80
CA VAL A 104 13.80 -2.47 -6.29
C VAL A 104 13.15 -1.26 -6.97
N ASP A 105 12.89 -1.32 -8.27
CA ASP A 105 12.22 -0.24 -8.99
C ASP A 105 10.76 -0.08 -8.48
N ILE A 106 10.05 -1.17 -8.16
CA ILE A 106 8.74 -1.12 -7.50
C ILE A 106 8.83 -0.36 -6.17
N VAL A 107 9.77 -0.71 -5.32
CA VAL A 107 9.94 -0.08 -3.99
C VAL A 107 10.24 1.41 -4.10
N LYS A 108 11.01 1.83 -5.11
CA LYS A 108 11.33 3.26 -5.36
C LYS A 108 10.13 4.07 -5.84
N GLU A 109 9.28 3.46 -6.67
CA GLU A 109 8.21 4.17 -7.38
C GLU A 109 6.87 4.17 -6.62
N ILE A 110 6.68 3.26 -5.64
CA ILE A 110 5.36 2.96 -5.08
C ILE A 110 4.77 4.09 -4.23
N SER A 111 5.60 4.92 -3.59
CA SER A 111 5.16 5.87 -2.58
C SER A 111 4.15 6.90 -3.09
N TYR A 112 3.05 7.10 -2.35
CA TYR A 112 2.12 8.20 -2.57
C TYR A 112 2.75 9.53 -2.15
N LYS A 113 2.71 10.53 -3.05
CA LYS A 113 3.41 11.82 -2.89
C LYS A 113 2.47 13.04 -2.76
N GLY A 114 1.16 12.81 -2.59
CA GLY A 114 0.17 13.89 -2.50
C GLY A 114 -0.92 13.81 -3.57
N ALA A 115 -1.99 14.63 -3.42
CA ALA A 115 -3.15 14.61 -4.29
C ALA A 115 -2.83 15.05 -5.73
N GLU A 116 -1.97 16.04 -5.90
CA GLU A 116 -1.59 16.62 -7.19
C GLU A 116 -0.32 16.00 -7.81
N VAL A 117 0.33 15.02 -7.11
CA VAL A 117 1.57 14.41 -7.59
C VAL A 117 1.29 13.08 -8.27
N GLU A 118 1.63 12.99 -9.55
CA GLU A 118 1.61 11.71 -10.27
C GLU A 118 2.71 10.79 -9.74
N THR A 119 2.36 9.51 -9.58
CA THR A 119 3.27 8.45 -9.16
C THR A 119 3.21 7.30 -10.17
N PRO A 120 3.77 7.51 -11.38
CA PRO A 120 3.73 6.51 -12.43
C PRO A 120 4.56 5.28 -12.05
N MET A 121 4.05 4.11 -12.41
CA MET A 121 4.75 2.83 -12.28
C MET A 121 5.19 2.34 -13.65
N SER A 122 6.46 1.96 -13.76
CA SER A 122 7.08 1.60 -15.03
C SER A 122 6.70 0.20 -15.53
N THR A 123 6.38 -0.75 -14.61
CA THR A 123 6.09 -2.15 -14.95
C THR A 123 4.65 -2.55 -14.60
N LEU A 124 4.16 -3.64 -15.21
CA LEU A 124 2.85 -4.20 -14.87
C LEU A 124 2.82 -4.69 -13.41
N GLU A 125 3.87 -5.38 -12.98
CA GLU A 125 4.01 -5.88 -11.61
C GLU A 125 3.98 -4.72 -10.61
N GLY A 126 4.69 -3.64 -10.90
CA GLY A 126 4.68 -2.43 -10.09
C GLY A 126 3.30 -1.78 -10.01
N LYS A 127 2.60 -1.65 -11.15
CA LYS A 127 1.21 -1.17 -11.20
C LYS A 127 0.29 -2.00 -10.31
N ILE A 128 0.44 -3.32 -10.34
CA ILE A 128 -0.35 -4.25 -9.53
C ILE A 128 -0.07 -4.08 -8.03
N VAL A 129 1.20 -3.97 -7.64
CA VAL A 129 1.57 -3.78 -6.23
C VAL A 129 1.07 -2.43 -5.71
N GLN A 130 1.24 -1.36 -6.49
CA GLN A 130 0.73 -0.03 -6.14
C GLN A 130 -0.79 0.00 -6.04
N ASP A 131 -1.50 -0.67 -6.95
CA ASP A 131 -2.95 -0.80 -6.89
C ASP A 131 -3.40 -1.54 -5.63
N ALA A 132 -2.70 -2.61 -5.27
CA ALA A 132 -3.02 -3.41 -4.09
C ALA A 132 -2.80 -2.63 -2.79
N ASP A 133 -1.73 -1.85 -2.69
CA ASP A 133 -1.48 -0.95 -1.57
C ASP A 133 -2.57 0.13 -1.46
N ARG A 134 -2.88 0.82 -2.56
CA ARG A 134 -3.96 1.81 -2.60
C ARG A 134 -5.32 1.22 -2.23
N LEU A 135 -5.60 -0.01 -2.67
CA LEU A 135 -6.83 -0.72 -2.29
C LEU A 135 -6.89 -1.01 -0.79
N ASP A 136 -5.78 -1.29 -0.10
CA ASP A 136 -5.76 -1.51 1.35
C ASP A 136 -6.07 -0.21 2.14
N ALA A 137 -5.87 0.95 1.51
CA ALA A 137 -6.19 2.26 2.09
C ALA A 137 -7.68 2.65 1.95
N ILE A 138 -8.51 1.92 1.21
CA ILE A 138 -9.92 2.26 0.94
C ILE A 138 -10.89 1.14 1.32
N GLY A 139 -12.18 1.48 1.41
CA GLY A 139 -13.24 0.56 1.84
C GLY A 139 -13.22 0.32 3.35
N ALA A 140 -13.81 -0.77 3.82
CA ALA A 140 -13.99 -1.07 5.25
C ALA A 140 -12.66 -1.10 6.04
N ILE A 141 -11.61 -1.70 5.46
CA ILE A 141 -10.28 -1.72 6.06
C ILE A 141 -9.68 -0.32 6.10
N GLY A 142 -9.79 0.44 5.01
CA GLY A 142 -9.34 1.82 4.95
C GLY A 142 -9.99 2.72 5.99
N ILE A 143 -11.31 2.63 6.17
CA ILE A 143 -12.06 3.33 7.23
C ILE A 143 -11.46 3.00 8.60
N ALA A 144 -11.35 1.71 8.94
CA ALA A 144 -10.83 1.27 10.23
C ALA A 144 -9.39 1.77 10.48
N ARG A 145 -8.51 1.66 9.49
CA ARG A 145 -7.12 2.16 9.56
C ARG A 145 -7.06 3.67 9.78
N THR A 146 -7.90 4.42 9.07
CA THR A 146 -7.93 5.88 9.15
C THR A 146 -8.29 6.35 10.57
N PHE A 147 -9.31 5.75 11.19
CA PHE A 147 -9.69 6.10 12.57
C PHE A 147 -8.67 5.58 13.60
N ALA A 148 -8.09 4.40 13.41
CA ALA A 148 -7.01 3.90 14.27
C ALA A 148 -5.79 4.85 14.24
N TYR A 149 -5.37 5.28 13.05
CA TYR A 149 -4.28 6.24 12.89
C TYR A 149 -4.61 7.61 13.50
N GLY A 150 -5.80 8.15 13.21
CA GLY A 150 -6.27 9.42 13.79
C GLY A 150 -6.24 9.38 15.31
N GLY A 151 -6.77 8.30 15.92
CA GLY A 151 -6.74 8.09 17.36
C GLY A 151 -5.32 8.00 17.93
N SER A 152 -4.39 7.32 17.24
CA SER A 152 -2.97 7.23 17.66
C SER A 152 -2.24 8.57 17.62
N LYS A 153 -2.75 9.52 16.83
CA LYS A 153 -2.21 10.89 16.69
C LYS A 153 -2.99 11.92 17.49
N ASN A 154 -3.95 11.50 18.34
CA ASN A 154 -4.85 12.39 19.08
C ASN A 154 -5.62 13.37 18.20
N ARG A 155 -5.98 12.97 16.97
CA ARG A 155 -6.81 13.79 16.07
C ARG A 155 -8.27 13.69 16.47
N GLU A 156 -8.99 14.79 16.32
CA GLU A 156 -10.45 14.76 16.40
C GLU A 156 -11.02 13.80 15.35
N MET A 157 -12.12 13.15 15.69
CA MET A 157 -12.81 12.29 14.72
C MET A 157 -13.40 13.12 13.59
N HIS A 158 -14.10 14.18 13.95
CA HIS A 158 -14.75 15.15 13.08
C HIS A 158 -14.82 16.50 13.78
N ASN A 159 -14.74 17.58 13.00
CA ASN A 159 -14.96 18.94 13.46
C ASN A 159 -15.72 19.69 12.35
N PRO A 160 -17.00 20.09 12.59
CA PRO A 160 -17.82 20.79 11.58
C PRO A 160 -17.23 22.13 11.11
N ASP A 161 -16.41 22.77 11.95
CA ASP A 161 -15.77 24.05 11.65
C ASP A 161 -14.47 23.91 10.85
N SER A 162 -14.01 22.66 10.59
CA SER A 162 -12.78 22.35 9.85
C SER A 162 -13.11 21.72 8.51
N SER A 163 -12.84 22.42 7.43
CA SER A 163 -12.98 21.89 6.06
C SER A 163 -11.76 21.05 5.66
N PRO A 164 -11.96 20.04 4.79
CA PRO A 164 -10.83 19.34 4.17
C PRO A 164 -9.92 20.29 3.40
N GLU A 165 -8.61 20.06 3.47
CA GLU A 165 -7.59 20.86 2.79
C GLU A 165 -7.06 20.12 1.57
N ASN A 166 -6.90 20.84 0.45
CA ASN A 166 -6.17 20.31 -0.69
C ASN A 166 -4.66 20.53 -0.46
N HIS A 167 -3.91 19.46 -0.41
CA HIS A 167 -2.46 19.50 -0.21
C HIS A 167 -1.77 19.43 -1.58
N ASP A 168 -1.21 20.56 -2.02
CA ASP A 168 -0.54 20.69 -3.32
C ASP A 168 0.85 20.01 -3.36
N ASN A 169 1.37 19.61 -2.20
CA ASN A 169 2.66 18.94 -2.09
C ASN A 169 2.69 17.93 -0.94
N PHE A 170 3.74 17.10 -0.96
CA PHE A 170 3.93 16.02 0.02
C PHE A 170 4.16 16.51 1.45
N GLU A 171 4.87 17.63 1.63
CA GLU A 171 5.19 18.17 2.96
C GLU A 171 3.94 18.67 3.68
N ASP A 172 3.06 19.40 2.98
CA ASP A 172 1.79 19.88 3.55
C ASP A 172 0.87 18.71 3.90
N TYR A 173 0.79 17.70 3.03
CA TYR A 173 0.05 16.46 3.33
C TYR A 173 0.57 15.74 4.58
N LYS A 174 1.89 15.60 4.72
CA LYS A 174 2.54 14.92 5.84
C LYS A 174 2.29 15.64 7.17
N ASN A 175 2.25 16.96 7.15
CA ASN A 175 2.14 17.82 8.33
C ASN A 175 0.69 18.17 8.68
N SER A 176 -0.30 17.72 7.89
CA SER A 176 -1.71 17.97 8.17
C SER A 176 -2.10 17.40 9.53
N THR A 177 -2.79 18.21 10.33
CA THR A 177 -3.31 17.85 11.66
C THR A 177 -4.85 17.90 11.73
N GLY A 178 -5.50 18.01 10.58
CA GLY A 178 -6.95 18.07 10.46
C GLY A 178 -7.69 16.86 11.06
N PRO A 179 -9.01 16.97 11.26
CA PRO A 179 -9.85 15.89 11.74
C PRO A 179 -9.77 14.64 10.84
N THR A 180 -9.98 13.49 11.45
CA THR A 180 -9.86 12.19 10.78
C THR A 180 -10.77 12.05 9.55
N ILE A 181 -12.00 12.59 9.61
CA ILE A 181 -12.95 12.57 8.48
C ILE A 181 -12.43 13.35 7.27
N ASN A 182 -11.69 14.44 7.48
CA ASN A 182 -11.16 15.24 6.38
C ASN A 182 -10.25 14.42 5.45
N HIS A 183 -9.51 13.45 6.01
CA HIS A 183 -8.62 12.56 5.26
C HIS A 183 -9.36 11.74 4.17
N PHE A 184 -10.65 11.48 4.33
CA PHE A 184 -11.44 10.83 3.28
C PHE A 184 -11.46 11.67 2.01
N TYR A 185 -11.66 12.97 2.12
CA TYR A 185 -11.74 13.90 0.99
C TYR A 185 -10.36 14.30 0.47
N GLU A 186 -9.40 14.45 1.37
CA GLU A 186 -8.02 14.84 1.04
C GLU A 186 -7.25 13.73 0.31
N LYS A 187 -7.63 12.45 0.50
CA LYS A 187 -6.90 11.32 -0.09
C LYS A 187 -7.79 10.15 -0.50
N LEU A 188 -8.56 9.56 0.43
CA LEU A 188 -9.09 8.21 0.25
C LEU A 188 -10.06 8.11 -0.93
N LEU A 189 -10.97 9.08 -1.07
CA LEU A 189 -11.93 9.14 -2.17
C LEU A 189 -11.27 9.39 -3.53
N LEU A 190 -10.08 10.01 -3.55
CA LEU A 190 -9.31 10.27 -4.78
C LEU A 190 -8.62 9.01 -5.32
N LEU A 191 -8.39 8.00 -4.45
CA LEU A 191 -7.61 6.81 -4.83
C LEU A 191 -8.32 5.93 -5.87
N LYS A 192 -9.64 5.96 -5.96
CA LYS A 192 -10.41 5.22 -6.98
C LYS A 192 -9.91 5.53 -8.41
N ASP A 193 -9.72 6.81 -8.70
CA ASP A 193 -9.35 7.28 -10.04
C ASP A 193 -7.84 7.15 -10.33
N ARG A 194 -7.07 6.69 -9.34
CA ARG A 194 -5.62 6.48 -9.44
C ARG A 194 -5.21 5.02 -9.63
N MET A 195 -6.16 4.11 -9.82
CA MET A 195 -5.87 2.71 -10.10
C MET A 195 -5.33 2.54 -11.51
N ASN A 196 -4.29 1.71 -11.64
CA ASN A 196 -3.61 1.47 -12.91
C ASN A 196 -4.32 0.38 -13.72
N THR A 197 -4.66 -0.74 -13.08
CA THR A 197 -5.18 -1.95 -13.76
C THR A 197 -6.71 -1.99 -13.80
N GLU A 198 -7.26 -2.63 -14.82
CA GLU A 198 -8.73 -2.76 -14.95
C GLU A 198 -9.34 -3.60 -13.81
N THR A 199 -8.60 -4.59 -13.32
CA THR A 199 -9.03 -5.39 -12.18
C THR A 199 -9.13 -4.54 -10.91
N ALA A 200 -8.10 -3.71 -10.63
CA ALA A 200 -8.09 -2.84 -9.45
C ALA A 200 -9.15 -1.74 -9.53
N LYS A 201 -9.38 -1.13 -10.70
CA LYS A 201 -10.45 -0.14 -10.91
C LYS A 201 -11.81 -0.68 -10.49
N LYS A 202 -12.13 -1.91 -10.91
CA LYS A 202 -13.42 -2.57 -10.53
C LYS A 202 -13.51 -2.83 -9.03
N MET A 203 -12.40 -3.19 -8.38
CA MET A 203 -12.36 -3.38 -6.93
C MET A 203 -12.48 -2.05 -6.19
N ALA A 204 -11.82 -1.02 -6.68
CA ALA A 204 -11.82 0.32 -6.10
C ALA A 204 -13.21 0.97 -6.14
N CYS A 205 -13.96 0.83 -7.24
CA CYS A 205 -15.33 1.33 -7.32
C CYS A 205 -16.19 0.82 -6.15
N LYS A 206 -16.19 -0.49 -5.90
CA LYS A 206 -16.98 -1.07 -4.80
C LYS A 206 -16.54 -0.60 -3.41
N ARG A 207 -15.21 -0.42 -3.20
CA ARG A 207 -14.69 0.08 -1.93
C ARG A 207 -14.99 1.55 -1.74
N HIS A 208 -14.99 2.31 -2.81
CA HIS A 208 -15.33 3.73 -2.82
C HIS A 208 -16.82 3.94 -2.47
N GLU A 209 -17.75 3.24 -3.15
CA GLU A 209 -19.17 3.25 -2.83
C GLU A 209 -19.42 2.96 -1.35
N TYR A 210 -18.73 1.97 -0.79
CA TYR A 210 -18.84 1.65 0.64
C TYR A 210 -18.37 2.79 1.54
N MET A 211 -17.33 3.54 1.15
CA MET A 211 -16.87 4.71 1.93
C MET A 211 -17.87 5.88 1.83
N GLU A 212 -18.48 6.09 0.66
CA GLU A 212 -19.53 7.11 0.50
C GLU A 212 -20.75 6.79 1.36
N ASP A 213 -21.19 5.52 1.39
CA ASP A 213 -22.28 5.06 2.24
C ASP A 213 -21.95 5.25 3.73
N PHE A 214 -20.71 4.91 4.14
CA PHE A 214 -20.24 5.14 5.51
C PHE A 214 -20.29 6.63 5.86
N LEU A 215 -19.78 7.53 5.02
CA LEU A 215 -19.77 8.96 5.27
C LEU A 215 -21.20 9.52 5.36
N ASN A 216 -22.10 9.10 4.47
CA ASN A 216 -23.50 9.48 4.51
C ASN A 216 -24.16 9.09 5.83
N GLN A 217 -23.92 7.87 6.31
CA GLN A 217 -24.45 7.40 7.58
C GLN A 217 -23.78 8.11 8.76
N PHE A 218 -22.47 8.32 8.72
CA PHE A 218 -21.72 9.03 9.74
C PHE A 218 -22.27 10.44 9.97
N TYR A 219 -22.52 11.22 8.92
CA TYR A 219 -23.04 12.57 9.07
C TYR A 219 -24.48 12.61 9.55
N LYS A 220 -25.35 11.68 9.14
CA LYS A 220 -26.70 11.57 9.70
C LYS A 220 -26.68 11.33 11.22
N GLU A 221 -25.84 10.38 11.65
CA GLU A 221 -25.71 10.08 13.08
C GLU A 221 -25.08 11.24 13.86
N TRP A 222 -24.16 11.99 13.24
CA TRP A 222 -23.57 13.19 13.82
C TRP A 222 -24.63 14.27 14.11
N GLU A 223 -25.57 14.47 13.21
CA GLU A 223 -26.69 15.40 13.37
C GLU A 223 -27.84 14.82 14.22
N GLY A 224 -27.73 13.60 14.70
CA GLY A 224 -28.78 12.92 15.49
C GLY A 224 -29.93 12.38 14.63
N GLU A 225 -29.73 12.28 13.32
CA GLU A 225 -30.67 11.69 12.38
C GLU A 225 -30.52 10.16 12.30
N ARG A 226 -31.54 9.47 11.74
CA ARG A 226 -31.54 8.00 11.55
C ARG A 226 -31.11 7.59 10.14
#